data_9b686c54e2303b60ead411919eecb82c
#
_entry.id   9b686c54e2303b60ead411919eecb82c
#
_cell.length_a   1.000
_cell.length_b   1.000
_cell.length_c   1.000
_cell.angle_alpha   90.00
_cell.angle_beta   90.00
_cell.angle_gamma   90.00
#
_symmetry.space_group_name_H-M   'P 1'
#
loop_
_entity.id
_entity.type
_entity.pdbx_description
1 polymer ?
#
loop_
_entity_poly.entity_id
_entity_poly.type
_entity_poly.pdbx_seq_one_letter_code
_entity_poly.pdbx_strand_id
1 'polypeptide(L)'
;MSKVVKFGGSSLASAEQFKKVGNIIRADKERKYVVPSAPGKRFSNDTKVTDMLYACYDLADQGKNFKADLDAIKARYQEIIDGLQLDLDLSEEFKTIEKNFKAKSGNNYAASRGEYLNGIIMANYLGYDFIDAATVIFFDENGEFDAAKTNEVLRARLAESKEAVVPGFYGAMPDGTVKTFSRGGSDITGSIVAKAAKADVYENWTDVSGFLIADPRIIDHPEAIETITYRELRELAYMGATVLHEDAIFPVRQEGIPINIRNTNAPEDNGTWIVGSTCQKSKYVITGIAGKKGFCSVNIEKD
;
A
#
# COMPACT_ATOMS: atom_id res chain seq x y z
N MET A 1 -3.85 -13.75 -18.37
CA MET A 1 -3.97 -12.44 -17.69
C MET A 1 -3.28 -12.49 -16.35
N SER A 2 -2.73 -11.37 -15.87
CA SER A 2 -2.16 -11.28 -14.52
C SER A 2 -2.62 -9.98 -13.87
N LYS A 3 -3.00 -10.08 -12.60
CA LYS A 3 -3.40 -8.93 -11.79
C LYS A 3 -2.44 -8.76 -10.63
N VAL A 4 -2.14 -7.51 -10.33
CA VAL A 4 -1.49 -7.11 -9.08
C VAL A 4 -2.54 -6.56 -8.15
N VAL A 5 -2.55 -7.02 -6.91
CA VAL A 5 -3.53 -6.61 -5.91
C VAL A 5 -2.82 -6.02 -4.70
N LYS A 6 -3.12 -4.78 -4.36
CA LYS A 6 -2.61 -4.14 -3.15
C LYS A 6 -3.75 -4.04 -2.12
N PHE A 7 -3.45 -4.33 -0.88
CA PHE A 7 -4.39 -4.20 0.23
C PHE A 7 -3.92 -3.17 1.24
N GLY A 8 -4.80 -2.22 1.56
CA GLY A 8 -4.55 -1.18 2.57
C GLY A 8 -4.52 -1.73 4.00
N GLY A 9 -3.99 -0.93 4.93
CA GLY A 9 -3.84 -1.36 6.32
C GLY A 9 -5.16 -1.71 7.03
N SER A 10 -6.25 -1.01 6.74
CA SER A 10 -7.59 -1.32 7.26
C SER A 10 -8.07 -2.71 6.81
N SER A 11 -7.71 -3.11 5.58
CA SER A 11 -8.01 -4.43 5.02
C SER A 11 -7.18 -5.56 5.62
N LEU A 12 -6.15 -5.25 6.42
CA LEU A 12 -5.19 -6.19 7.00
C LEU A 12 -5.06 -6.01 8.52
N ALA A 13 -6.03 -5.36 9.16
CA ALA A 13 -5.96 -4.98 10.56
C ALA A 13 -6.15 -6.17 11.54
N SER A 14 -6.72 -7.28 11.10
CA SER A 14 -7.02 -8.46 11.94
C SER A 14 -7.05 -9.74 11.12
N ALA A 15 -7.05 -10.89 11.78
CA ALA A 15 -7.21 -12.19 11.13
C ALA A 15 -8.51 -12.30 10.31
N GLU A 16 -9.59 -11.69 10.77
CA GLU A 16 -10.87 -11.67 10.04
C GLU A 16 -10.75 -10.92 8.72
N GLN A 17 -10.06 -9.78 8.73
CA GLN A 17 -9.79 -9.01 7.51
C GLN A 17 -8.86 -9.79 6.58
N PHE A 18 -7.83 -10.46 7.10
CA PHE A 18 -6.98 -11.36 6.31
C PHE A 18 -7.77 -12.47 5.63
N LYS A 19 -8.76 -13.08 6.32
CA LYS A 19 -9.65 -14.09 5.74
C LYS A 19 -10.46 -13.53 4.57
N LYS A 20 -11.01 -12.30 4.68
CA LYS A 20 -11.69 -11.63 3.56
C LYS A 20 -10.73 -11.41 2.39
N VAL A 21 -9.54 -10.89 2.65
CA VAL A 21 -8.50 -10.68 1.64
C VAL A 21 -8.12 -11.99 0.96
N GLY A 22 -7.89 -13.05 1.73
CA GLY A 22 -7.61 -14.37 1.17
C GLY A 22 -8.73 -14.91 0.28
N ASN A 23 -9.99 -14.70 0.66
CA ASN A 23 -11.14 -15.09 -0.16
C ASN A 23 -11.18 -14.29 -1.47
N ILE A 24 -10.92 -12.98 -1.41
CA ILE A 24 -10.83 -12.12 -2.59
C ILE A 24 -9.73 -12.62 -3.54
N ILE A 25 -8.54 -12.90 -3.03
CA ILE A 25 -7.42 -13.36 -3.85
C ILE A 25 -7.73 -14.72 -4.50
N ARG A 26 -8.22 -15.68 -3.72
CA ARG A 26 -8.53 -17.04 -4.20
C ARG A 26 -9.73 -17.10 -5.15
N ALA A 27 -10.62 -16.11 -5.12
CA ALA A 27 -11.77 -16.02 -6.03
C ALA A 27 -11.37 -15.73 -7.49
N ASP A 28 -10.14 -15.25 -7.71
CA ASP A 28 -9.65 -14.93 -9.05
C ASP A 28 -8.18 -15.35 -9.20
N LYS A 29 -7.94 -16.41 -9.97
CA LYS A 29 -6.60 -16.98 -10.21
C LYS A 29 -5.64 -16.03 -10.97
N GLU A 30 -6.14 -14.92 -11.49
CA GLU A 30 -5.31 -13.91 -12.15
C GLU A 30 -4.65 -12.97 -11.13
N ARG A 31 -5.09 -12.95 -9.86
CA ARG A 31 -4.51 -12.19 -8.75
C ARG A 31 -3.24 -12.84 -8.21
N LYS A 32 -2.18 -12.75 -9.00
CA LYS A 32 -0.92 -13.49 -8.78
C LYS A 32 0.06 -12.78 -7.86
N TYR A 33 0.06 -11.46 -7.86
CA TYR A 33 1.03 -10.66 -7.11
C TYR A 33 0.30 -9.79 -6.10
N VAL A 34 0.68 -9.94 -4.84
CA VAL A 34 0.00 -9.31 -3.70
C VAL A 34 0.94 -8.33 -3.02
N VAL A 35 0.47 -7.11 -2.79
CA VAL A 35 1.22 -6.07 -2.08
C VAL A 35 0.47 -5.68 -0.80
N PRO A 36 0.84 -6.25 0.36
CA PRO A 36 0.22 -5.90 1.63
C PRO A 36 0.84 -4.63 2.23
N SER A 37 0.00 -3.80 2.84
CA SER A 37 0.41 -2.76 3.80
C SER A 37 0.60 -3.36 5.20
N ALA A 38 1.20 -2.60 6.12
CA ALA A 38 1.20 -2.93 7.55
C ALA A 38 -0.24 -3.00 8.10
N PRO A 39 -0.49 -3.73 9.20
CA PRO A 39 -1.80 -3.77 9.84
C PRO A 39 -2.26 -2.40 10.31
N GLY A 40 -3.44 -1.99 9.86
CA GLY A 40 -4.08 -0.75 10.27
C GLY A 40 -4.77 -0.84 11.62
N LYS A 41 -5.68 0.10 11.88
CA LYS A 41 -6.52 0.10 13.09
C LYS A 41 -7.60 -0.97 12.99
N ARG A 42 -7.82 -1.72 14.09
CA ARG A 42 -8.94 -2.67 14.23
C ARG A 42 -10.27 -1.94 14.53
N PHE A 43 -10.17 -0.78 15.22
CA PHE A 43 -11.29 0.09 15.62
C PHE A 43 -10.82 1.54 15.72
N SER A 44 -11.73 2.48 15.88
CA SER A 44 -11.45 3.93 15.78
C SER A 44 -10.33 4.43 16.72
N ASN A 45 -10.26 3.93 17.94
CA ASN A 45 -9.27 4.33 18.95
C ASN A 45 -8.01 3.44 18.98
N ASP A 46 -7.88 2.50 18.04
CA ASP A 46 -6.68 1.65 17.94
C ASP A 46 -5.50 2.41 17.33
N THR A 47 -4.29 1.90 17.52
CA THR A 47 -3.07 2.45 16.94
C THR A 47 -2.63 1.60 15.75
N LYS A 48 -2.21 2.23 14.66
CA LYS A 48 -1.62 1.51 13.51
C LYS A 48 -0.29 0.91 13.92
N VAL A 49 0.04 -0.25 13.37
CA VAL A 49 1.32 -0.91 13.65
C VAL A 49 2.52 -0.05 13.26
N THR A 50 2.43 0.71 12.17
CA THR A 50 3.49 1.64 11.75
C THR A 50 3.74 2.73 12.81
N ASP A 51 2.67 3.27 13.41
CA ASP A 51 2.78 4.28 14.48
C ASP A 51 3.39 3.65 15.76
N MET A 52 3.03 2.40 16.08
CA MET A 52 3.63 1.64 17.19
C MET A 52 5.13 1.42 16.96
N LEU A 53 5.55 1.09 15.74
CA LEU A 53 6.94 0.89 15.37
C LEU A 53 7.77 2.16 15.50
N TYR A 54 7.24 3.30 15.05
CA TYR A 54 7.88 4.60 15.23
C TYR A 54 8.06 4.93 16.72
N ALA A 55 7.01 4.82 17.52
CA ALA A 55 7.07 5.10 18.97
C ALA A 55 8.06 4.17 19.68
N CYS A 56 8.06 2.88 19.35
CA CYS A 56 9.00 1.90 19.89
C CYS A 56 10.46 2.24 19.53
N TYR A 57 10.70 2.61 18.26
CA TYR A 57 12.03 3.01 17.79
C TYR A 57 12.51 4.32 18.44
N ASP A 58 11.65 5.30 18.61
CA ASP A 58 11.97 6.57 19.29
C ASP A 58 12.47 6.34 20.71
N LEU A 59 11.90 5.38 21.44
CA LEU A 59 12.40 4.98 22.76
C LEU A 59 13.79 4.34 22.64
N ALA A 60 14.01 3.46 21.69
CA ALA A 60 15.29 2.81 21.47
C ALA A 60 16.38 3.81 21.09
N ASP A 61 16.08 4.77 20.21
CA ASP A 61 17.02 5.82 19.79
C ASP A 61 17.42 6.74 20.94
N GLN A 62 16.50 7.01 21.87
CA GLN A 62 16.77 7.75 23.12
C GLN A 62 17.49 6.90 24.19
N GLY A 63 17.81 5.63 23.92
CA GLY A 63 18.41 4.72 24.89
C GLY A 63 17.49 4.29 26.04
N LYS A 64 16.18 4.48 25.87
CA LYS A 64 15.15 4.06 26.83
C LYS A 64 14.78 2.60 26.64
N ASN A 65 14.13 2.02 27.64
CA ASN A 65 13.61 0.66 27.54
C ASN A 65 12.37 0.66 26.62
N PHE A 66 12.44 -0.09 25.54
CA PHE A 66 11.39 -0.23 24.52
C PHE A 66 10.80 -1.65 24.46
N LYS A 67 11.20 -2.53 25.39
CA LYS A 67 10.83 -3.95 25.32
C LYS A 67 9.31 -4.15 25.39
N ALA A 68 8.62 -3.43 26.28
CA ALA A 68 7.17 -3.54 26.41
C ALA A 68 6.44 -3.12 25.11
N ASP A 69 6.92 -2.08 24.44
CA ASP A 69 6.36 -1.60 23.18
C ASP A 69 6.60 -2.62 22.05
N LEU A 70 7.80 -3.21 21.99
CA LEU A 70 8.11 -4.27 21.03
C LEU A 70 7.28 -5.53 21.30
N ASP A 71 7.09 -5.92 22.55
CA ASP A 71 6.26 -7.06 22.94
C ASP A 71 4.77 -6.81 22.58
N ALA A 72 4.28 -5.57 22.68
CA ALA A 72 2.94 -5.21 22.24
C ALA A 72 2.78 -5.33 20.70
N ILE A 73 3.80 -4.93 19.94
CA ILE A 73 3.81 -5.12 18.47
C ILE A 73 3.83 -6.61 18.14
N LYS A 74 4.67 -7.40 18.83
CA LYS A 74 4.72 -8.86 18.67
C LYS A 74 3.36 -9.50 18.94
N ALA A 75 2.69 -9.12 20.02
CA ALA A 75 1.36 -9.62 20.37
C ALA A 75 0.34 -9.31 19.28
N ARG A 76 0.43 -8.14 18.64
CA ARG A 76 -0.44 -7.72 17.56
C ARG A 76 -0.33 -8.62 16.32
N TYR A 77 0.88 -9.07 15.98
CA TYR A 77 1.08 -10.02 14.88
C TYR A 77 0.71 -11.45 15.28
N GLN A 78 1.00 -11.84 16.54
CA GLN A 78 0.63 -13.15 17.04
C GLN A 78 -0.89 -13.36 17.03
N GLU A 79 -1.67 -12.33 17.41
CA GLU A 79 -3.14 -12.33 17.30
C GLU A 79 -3.62 -12.65 15.86
N ILE A 80 -2.94 -12.10 14.85
CA ILE A 80 -3.27 -12.38 13.44
C ILE A 80 -2.90 -13.83 13.10
N ILE A 81 -1.70 -14.29 13.45
CA ILE A 81 -1.21 -15.65 13.19
C ILE A 81 -2.13 -16.69 13.81
N ASP A 82 -2.47 -16.51 15.10
CA ASP A 82 -3.34 -17.43 15.85
C ASP A 82 -4.75 -17.45 15.25
N GLY A 83 -5.30 -16.28 14.93
CA GLY A 83 -6.63 -16.17 14.32
C GLY A 83 -6.72 -16.75 12.91
N LEU A 84 -5.60 -16.85 12.19
CA LEU A 84 -5.47 -17.54 10.91
C LEU A 84 -5.09 -19.01 11.06
N GLN A 85 -4.77 -19.47 12.26
CA GLN A 85 -4.32 -20.83 12.57
C GLN A 85 -3.05 -21.23 11.77
N LEU A 86 -2.09 -20.31 11.66
CA LEU A 86 -0.85 -20.55 10.94
C LEU A 86 0.21 -21.16 11.85
N ASP A 87 0.96 -22.12 11.33
CA ASP A 87 2.19 -22.62 11.94
C ASP A 87 3.36 -21.72 11.49
N LEU A 88 3.42 -20.52 12.08
CA LEU A 88 4.41 -19.50 11.75
C LEU A 88 4.94 -18.86 13.03
N ASP A 89 6.27 -18.91 13.20
CA ASP A 89 6.98 -18.23 14.29
C ASP A 89 7.81 -17.07 13.74
N LEU A 90 7.54 -15.86 14.22
CA LEU A 90 8.27 -14.63 13.88
C LEU A 90 9.33 -14.24 14.93
N SER A 91 9.72 -15.17 15.80
CA SER A 91 10.64 -14.87 16.92
C SER A 91 12.01 -14.42 16.44
N GLU A 92 12.55 -14.98 15.36
CA GLU A 92 13.85 -14.58 14.81
C GLU A 92 13.78 -13.20 14.12
N GLU A 93 12.68 -12.88 13.45
CA GLU A 93 12.44 -11.55 12.87
C GLU A 93 12.39 -10.50 13.98
N PHE A 94 11.69 -10.76 15.08
CA PHE A 94 11.63 -9.84 16.23
C PHE A 94 12.97 -9.70 16.95
N LYS A 95 13.79 -10.75 17.07
CA LYS A 95 15.16 -10.65 17.57
C LYS A 95 16.02 -9.76 16.66
N THR A 96 15.86 -9.90 15.35
CA THR A 96 16.55 -9.07 14.36
C THR A 96 16.10 -7.62 14.46
N ILE A 97 14.82 -7.35 14.61
CA ILE A 97 14.27 -6.00 14.80
C ILE A 97 14.80 -5.37 16.08
N GLU A 98 14.79 -6.10 17.21
CA GLU A 98 15.32 -5.63 18.48
C GLU A 98 16.80 -5.26 18.37
N LYS A 99 17.61 -6.11 17.72
CA LYS A 99 19.03 -5.86 17.47
C LYS A 99 19.24 -4.58 16.66
N ASN A 100 18.47 -4.40 15.58
CA ASN A 100 18.58 -3.23 14.72
C ASN A 100 18.09 -1.95 15.42
N PHE A 101 17.08 -2.02 16.26
CA PHE A 101 16.63 -0.88 17.06
C PHE A 101 17.73 -0.44 18.05
N LYS A 102 18.36 -1.39 18.73
CA LYS A 102 19.53 -1.12 19.58
C LYS A 102 20.72 -0.54 18.82
N ALA A 103 20.88 -0.92 17.56
CA ALA A 103 21.94 -0.41 16.66
C ALA A 103 21.55 0.93 15.98
N LYS A 104 20.39 1.51 16.30
CA LYS A 104 19.89 2.78 15.75
C LYS A 104 19.80 2.79 14.22
N SER A 105 19.16 1.77 13.65
CA SER A 105 19.02 1.58 12.19
C SER A 105 18.09 2.58 11.49
N GLY A 106 17.49 3.53 12.19
CA GLY A 106 16.72 4.63 11.65
C GLY A 106 15.22 4.35 11.49
N ASN A 107 14.48 5.44 11.35
CA ASN A 107 13.01 5.44 11.24
C ASN A 107 12.50 4.67 10.02
N ASN A 108 13.21 4.73 8.89
CA ASN A 108 12.83 4.00 7.68
C ASN A 108 12.85 2.48 7.91
N TYR A 109 13.91 1.99 8.57
CA TYR A 109 13.98 0.58 8.95
C TYR A 109 12.82 0.22 9.87
N ALA A 110 12.59 1.00 10.93
CA ALA A 110 11.53 0.72 11.90
C ALA A 110 10.16 0.64 11.21
N ALA A 111 9.79 1.65 10.44
CA ALA A 111 8.51 1.71 9.76
C ALA A 111 8.30 0.54 8.78
N SER A 112 9.33 0.21 7.99
CA SER A 112 9.26 -0.87 6.99
C SER A 112 8.96 -2.25 7.59
N ARG A 113 9.27 -2.47 8.87
CA ARG A 113 9.03 -3.77 9.51
C ARG A 113 7.55 -4.10 9.62
N GLY A 114 6.68 -3.09 9.58
CA GLY A 114 5.24 -3.28 9.54
C GLY A 114 4.80 -4.07 8.31
N GLU A 115 5.16 -3.61 7.14
CA GLU A 115 4.87 -4.27 5.87
C GLU A 115 5.66 -5.58 5.70
N TYR A 116 6.92 -5.60 6.12
CA TYR A 116 7.76 -6.79 6.06
C TYR A 116 7.14 -7.98 6.80
N LEU A 117 6.81 -7.81 8.08
CA LEU A 117 6.19 -8.87 8.90
C LEU A 117 4.82 -9.28 8.35
N ASN A 118 4.03 -8.30 7.91
CA ASN A 118 2.71 -8.55 7.34
C ASN A 118 2.80 -9.30 5.99
N GLY A 119 3.85 -9.01 5.22
CA GLY A 119 4.17 -9.73 3.98
C GLY A 119 4.50 -11.20 4.23
N ILE A 120 5.29 -11.50 5.26
CA ILE A 120 5.61 -12.89 5.64
C ILE A 120 4.33 -13.65 6.02
N ILE A 121 3.47 -13.05 6.85
CA ILE A 121 2.18 -13.66 7.23
C ILE A 121 1.30 -13.90 6.01
N MET A 122 1.20 -12.91 5.11
CA MET A 122 0.39 -13.02 3.90
C MET A 122 0.90 -14.11 2.98
N ALA A 123 2.22 -14.20 2.77
CA ALA A 123 2.84 -15.23 1.95
C ALA A 123 2.58 -16.64 2.51
N ASN A 124 2.76 -16.82 3.82
CA ASN A 124 2.47 -18.07 4.50
C ASN A 124 0.97 -18.45 4.40
N TYR A 125 0.07 -17.48 4.64
CA TYR A 125 -1.37 -17.70 4.57
C TYR A 125 -1.89 -18.08 3.18
N LEU A 126 -1.27 -17.57 2.13
CA LEU A 126 -1.65 -17.86 0.75
C LEU A 126 -0.90 -19.06 0.16
N GLY A 127 0.26 -19.42 0.72
CA GLY A 127 1.20 -20.36 0.12
C GLY A 127 1.95 -19.78 -1.07
N TYR A 128 2.17 -18.46 -1.08
CA TYR A 128 2.85 -17.71 -2.15
C TYR A 128 4.32 -17.47 -1.78
N ASP A 129 5.16 -17.21 -2.79
CA ASP A 129 6.54 -16.82 -2.57
C ASP A 129 6.62 -15.46 -1.87
N PHE A 130 7.44 -15.36 -0.83
CA PHE A 130 7.78 -14.07 -0.22
C PHE A 130 8.98 -13.45 -0.91
N ILE A 131 8.84 -12.20 -1.37
CA ILE A 131 9.93 -11.43 -1.97
C ILE A 131 10.11 -10.16 -1.13
N ASP A 132 11.22 -10.08 -0.38
CA ASP A 132 11.52 -8.86 0.39
C ASP A 132 11.71 -7.67 -0.56
N ALA A 133 10.93 -6.61 -0.35
CA ALA A 133 10.99 -5.40 -1.16
C ALA A 133 12.40 -4.77 -1.19
N ALA A 134 13.19 -4.87 -0.12
CA ALA A 134 14.56 -4.37 -0.08
C ALA A 134 15.51 -5.09 -1.06
N THR A 135 15.14 -6.28 -1.56
CA THR A 135 15.95 -7.03 -2.53
C THR A 135 15.62 -6.72 -3.99
N VAL A 136 14.51 -6.03 -4.24
CA VAL A 136 13.97 -5.84 -5.60
C VAL A 136 13.51 -4.40 -5.90
N ILE A 137 13.41 -3.54 -4.90
CA ILE A 137 13.06 -2.12 -5.05
C ILE A 137 14.24 -1.29 -4.57
N PHE A 138 14.70 -0.38 -5.42
CA PHE A 138 15.93 0.37 -5.19
C PHE A 138 15.72 1.87 -5.26
N PHE A 139 16.51 2.57 -4.47
CA PHE A 139 16.71 4.02 -4.53
C PHE A 139 18.15 4.30 -4.98
N ASP A 140 18.39 5.47 -5.53
CA ASP A 140 19.72 5.94 -5.89
C ASP A 140 20.46 6.57 -4.68
N GLU A 141 21.68 7.07 -4.90
CA GLU A 141 22.50 7.70 -3.86
C GLU A 141 21.86 8.97 -3.27
N ASN A 142 20.99 9.64 -4.02
CA ASN A 142 20.23 10.81 -3.56
C ASN A 142 18.95 10.42 -2.82
N GLY A 143 18.63 9.12 -2.81
CA GLY A 143 17.41 8.58 -2.25
C GLY A 143 16.19 8.78 -3.13
N GLU A 144 16.38 9.00 -4.42
CA GLU A 144 15.30 9.00 -5.41
C GLU A 144 15.05 7.59 -5.91
N PHE A 145 13.82 7.29 -6.30
CA PHE A 145 13.44 5.96 -6.76
C PHE A 145 14.14 5.58 -8.07
N ASP A 146 14.97 4.53 -8.05
CA ASP A 146 15.62 3.97 -9.25
C ASP A 146 14.66 3.04 -10.00
N ALA A 147 13.91 3.64 -10.92
CA ALA A 147 12.91 2.93 -11.70
C ALA A 147 13.51 1.91 -12.67
N ALA A 148 14.70 2.17 -13.22
CA ALA A 148 15.34 1.31 -14.20
C ALA A 148 15.82 0.01 -13.56
N LYS A 149 16.64 0.12 -12.53
CA LYS A 149 17.17 -1.01 -11.76
C LYS A 149 16.06 -1.83 -11.12
N THR A 150 15.09 -1.15 -10.48
CA THR A 150 13.94 -1.82 -9.86
C THR A 150 13.16 -2.62 -10.88
N ASN A 151 12.81 -2.03 -12.04
CA ASN A 151 12.03 -2.74 -13.04
C ASN A 151 12.76 -3.96 -13.63
N GLU A 152 14.08 -3.87 -13.81
CA GLU A 152 14.91 -4.99 -14.28
C GLU A 152 14.91 -6.14 -13.26
N VAL A 153 15.33 -5.85 -12.01
CA VAL A 153 15.50 -6.86 -10.97
C VAL A 153 14.16 -7.46 -10.54
N LEU A 154 13.15 -6.62 -10.29
CA LEU A 154 11.84 -7.09 -9.87
C LEU A 154 11.18 -7.94 -10.97
N ARG A 155 11.27 -7.55 -12.24
CA ARG A 155 10.74 -8.35 -13.36
C ARG A 155 11.39 -9.72 -13.42
N ALA A 156 12.72 -9.80 -13.32
CA ALA A 156 13.45 -11.06 -13.30
C ALA A 156 12.99 -11.95 -12.15
N ARG A 157 12.87 -11.37 -10.94
CA ARG A 157 12.46 -12.12 -9.75
C ARG A 157 11.00 -12.60 -9.80
N LEU A 158 10.08 -11.78 -10.35
CA LEU A 158 8.68 -12.17 -10.52
C LEU A 158 8.52 -13.27 -11.58
N ALA A 159 9.39 -13.32 -12.59
CA ALA A 159 9.35 -14.36 -13.62
C ALA A 159 9.72 -15.76 -13.06
N GLU A 160 10.44 -15.83 -11.95
CA GLU A 160 10.79 -17.08 -11.26
C GLU A 160 9.65 -17.59 -10.37
N SER A 161 8.67 -16.72 -10.05
CA SER A 161 7.57 -17.02 -9.13
C SER A 161 6.25 -17.12 -9.87
N LYS A 162 5.49 -18.17 -9.58
CA LYS A 162 4.13 -18.30 -10.11
C LYS A 162 3.18 -17.29 -9.50
N GLU A 163 3.29 -17.13 -8.20
CA GLU A 163 2.52 -16.24 -7.33
C GLU A 163 3.44 -15.69 -6.25
N ALA A 164 3.37 -14.38 -5.94
CA ALA A 164 4.28 -13.78 -4.97
C ALA A 164 3.62 -12.68 -4.13
N VAL A 165 4.17 -12.50 -2.92
CA VAL A 165 3.88 -11.38 -2.02
C VAL A 165 5.10 -10.48 -1.95
N VAL A 166 4.93 -9.20 -2.27
CA VAL A 166 5.96 -8.16 -2.17
C VAL A 166 5.47 -7.14 -1.15
N PRO A 167 6.09 -7.00 0.04
CA PRO A 167 5.68 -5.99 1.01
C PRO A 167 5.71 -4.59 0.41
N GLY A 168 4.71 -3.78 0.74
CA GLY A 168 4.64 -2.39 0.27
C GLY A 168 5.59 -1.46 1.02
N PHE A 169 5.64 -0.18 0.59
CA PHE A 169 6.17 0.96 1.31
C PHE A 169 7.68 1.18 1.26
N TYR A 170 8.54 0.20 1.06
CA TYR A 170 9.98 0.36 1.21
C TYR A 170 10.80 -0.31 0.10
N GLY A 171 12.07 0.01 0.06
CA GLY A 171 13.13 -0.59 -0.75
C GLY A 171 14.48 -0.37 -0.11
N ALA A 172 15.57 -0.53 -0.87
CA ALA A 172 16.93 -0.38 -0.39
C ALA A 172 17.68 0.76 -1.08
N MET A 173 18.50 1.45 -0.31
CA MET A 173 19.57 2.35 -0.78
C MET A 173 20.74 1.54 -1.33
N PRO A 174 21.70 2.16 -2.07
CA PRO A 174 22.87 1.47 -2.59
C PRO A 174 23.77 0.83 -1.52
N ASP A 175 23.80 1.39 -0.32
CA ASP A 175 24.51 0.86 0.84
C ASP A 175 23.79 -0.28 1.56
N GLY A 176 22.61 -0.68 1.08
CA GLY A 176 21.75 -1.71 1.66
C GLY A 176 20.87 -1.23 2.80
N THR A 177 20.93 0.04 3.18
CA THR A 177 20.00 0.58 4.19
C THR A 177 18.59 0.67 3.63
N VAL A 178 17.59 0.49 4.51
CA VAL A 178 16.19 0.55 4.11
C VAL A 178 15.74 2.00 3.97
N LYS A 179 15.04 2.29 2.88
CA LYS A 179 14.35 3.56 2.65
C LYS A 179 12.87 3.34 2.39
N THR A 180 12.04 4.20 2.95
CA THR A 180 10.58 4.20 2.73
C THR A 180 10.19 5.28 1.71
N PHE A 181 9.10 5.03 0.97
CA PHE A 181 8.45 6.08 0.19
C PHE A 181 7.76 7.09 1.13
N SER A 182 7.69 8.35 0.73
CA SER A 182 7.24 9.44 1.59
C SER A 182 5.74 9.40 1.93
N ARG A 183 4.89 9.06 0.96
CA ARG A 183 3.43 8.97 1.10
C ARG A 183 2.87 7.92 0.15
N GLY A 184 1.76 7.26 0.56
CA GLY A 184 1.11 6.26 -0.29
C GLY A 184 2.03 5.10 -0.68
N GLY A 185 3.05 4.80 0.11
CA GLY A 185 4.16 3.93 -0.29
C GLY A 185 3.74 2.54 -0.73
N SER A 186 2.74 1.94 -0.08
CA SER A 186 2.23 0.64 -0.53
C SER A 186 1.44 0.75 -1.85
N ASP A 187 0.79 1.90 -2.12
CA ASP A 187 0.12 2.16 -3.41
C ASP A 187 1.16 2.30 -4.52
N ILE A 188 2.26 3.01 -4.24
CA ILE A 188 3.41 3.16 -5.15
C ILE A 188 4.02 1.78 -5.42
N THR A 189 4.26 0.97 -4.39
CA THR A 189 4.79 -0.39 -4.54
C THR A 189 3.88 -1.24 -5.42
N GLY A 190 2.55 -1.20 -5.21
CA GLY A 190 1.58 -1.91 -6.05
C GLY A 190 1.69 -1.53 -7.52
N SER A 191 1.85 -0.25 -7.80
CA SER A 191 2.04 0.31 -9.14
C SER A 191 3.38 -0.15 -9.77
N ILE A 192 4.46 -0.15 -9.00
CA ILE A 192 5.78 -0.64 -9.41
C ILE A 192 5.72 -2.13 -9.75
N VAL A 193 5.12 -2.94 -8.88
CA VAL A 193 4.94 -4.38 -9.10
C VAL A 193 4.08 -4.63 -10.35
N ALA A 194 3.00 -3.85 -10.55
CA ALA A 194 2.15 -3.97 -11.73
C ALA A 194 2.91 -3.68 -13.02
N LYS A 195 3.76 -2.64 -13.04
CA LYS A 195 4.64 -2.33 -14.18
C LYS A 195 5.65 -3.46 -14.44
N ALA A 196 6.35 -3.92 -13.41
CA ALA A 196 7.36 -4.97 -13.54
C ALA A 196 6.76 -6.30 -14.01
N ALA A 197 5.58 -6.66 -13.51
CA ALA A 197 4.84 -7.85 -13.90
C ALA A 197 4.18 -7.74 -15.29
N LYS A 198 4.15 -6.56 -15.90
CA LYS A 198 3.32 -6.24 -17.09
C LYS A 198 1.87 -6.68 -16.87
N ALA A 199 1.32 -6.33 -15.72
CA ALA A 199 -0.01 -6.74 -15.32
C ALA A 199 -1.08 -6.14 -16.24
N ASP A 200 -2.17 -6.88 -16.44
CA ASP A 200 -3.32 -6.38 -17.20
C ASP A 200 -4.16 -5.39 -16.39
N VAL A 201 -4.13 -5.51 -15.05
CA VAL A 201 -4.85 -4.63 -14.11
C VAL A 201 -4.06 -4.49 -12.82
N TYR A 202 -4.08 -3.29 -12.24
CA TYR A 202 -3.70 -3.03 -10.87
C TYR A 202 -4.95 -2.79 -10.02
N GLU A 203 -5.30 -3.73 -9.13
CA GLU A 203 -6.41 -3.58 -8.19
C GLU A 203 -5.90 -2.99 -6.88
N ASN A 204 -6.42 -1.84 -6.46
CA ASN A 204 -6.14 -1.22 -5.17
C ASN A 204 -7.34 -1.40 -4.24
N TRP A 205 -7.21 -2.31 -3.28
CA TRP A 205 -8.23 -2.68 -2.32
C TRP A 205 -8.09 -1.85 -1.04
N THR A 206 -9.17 -1.19 -0.67
CA THR A 206 -9.29 -0.28 0.47
C THR A 206 -10.62 -0.51 1.21
N ASP A 207 -11.04 0.41 2.05
CA ASP A 207 -12.31 0.37 2.80
C ASP A 207 -13.45 1.20 2.17
N VAL A 208 -13.23 1.70 0.94
CA VAL A 208 -14.24 2.43 0.18
C VAL A 208 -14.44 1.82 -1.21
N SER A 209 -15.66 1.90 -1.74
CA SER A 209 -16.04 1.33 -3.04
C SER A 209 -15.70 2.22 -4.24
N GLY A 210 -14.53 2.87 -4.20
CA GLY A 210 -14.07 3.77 -5.27
C GLY A 210 -14.27 5.25 -4.93
N PHE A 211 -14.31 6.08 -5.98
CA PHE A 211 -14.53 7.52 -5.87
C PHE A 211 -16.03 7.84 -5.94
N LEU A 212 -16.43 8.84 -5.17
CA LEU A 212 -17.79 9.39 -5.23
C LEU A 212 -17.77 10.71 -6.00
N ILE A 213 -18.87 11.05 -6.66
CA ILE A 213 -19.00 12.30 -7.43
C ILE A 213 -18.92 13.56 -6.56
N ALA A 214 -19.16 13.43 -5.25
CA ALA A 214 -19.08 14.52 -4.28
C ALA A 214 -18.69 13.97 -2.91
N ASP A 215 -18.27 14.86 -2.00
CA ASP A 215 -17.93 14.51 -0.62
C ASP A 215 -19.19 14.07 0.16
N PRO A 216 -19.24 12.82 0.69
CA PRO A 216 -20.41 12.31 1.41
C PRO A 216 -20.68 13.06 2.75
N ARG A 217 -19.71 13.86 3.21
CA ARG A 217 -19.91 14.74 4.39
C ARG A 217 -20.70 16.01 4.04
N ILE A 218 -20.87 16.32 2.76
CA ILE A 218 -21.53 17.53 2.24
C ILE A 218 -22.82 17.18 1.51
N ILE A 219 -22.80 16.10 0.72
CA ILE A 219 -23.93 15.66 -0.09
C ILE A 219 -24.38 14.28 0.39
N ASP A 220 -25.65 14.14 0.71
CA ASP A 220 -26.22 12.86 1.11
C ASP A 220 -26.29 11.91 -0.09
N HIS A 221 -25.78 10.67 0.11
CA HIS A 221 -25.81 9.59 -0.87
C HIS A 221 -25.25 9.97 -2.26
N PRO A 222 -24.01 10.51 -2.35
CA PRO A 222 -23.42 10.81 -3.64
C PRO A 222 -23.20 9.50 -4.43
N GLU A 223 -23.42 9.54 -5.74
CA GLU A 223 -23.19 8.37 -6.60
C GLU A 223 -21.71 8.05 -6.76
N ALA A 224 -21.41 6.79 -7.07
CA ALA A 224 -20.05 6.35 -7.35
C ALA A 224 -19.63 6.70 -8.78
N ILE A 225 -18.37 7.07 -8.96
CA ILE A 225 -17.75 7.25 -10.26
C ILE A 225 -17.34 5.87 -10.79
N GLU A 226 -17.94 5.40 -11.88
CA GLU A 226 -17.61 4.10 -12.47
C GLU A 226 -16.23 4.11 -13.15
N THR A 227 -15.97 5.16 -13.93
CA THR A 227 -14.72 5.30 -14.68
C THR A 227 -14.26 6.76 -14.67
N ILE A 228 -12.95 6.96 -14.43
CA ILE A 228 -12.31 8.26 -14.41
C ILE A 228 -10.99 8.17 -15.17
N THR A 229 -10.60 9.22 -15.87
CA THR A 229 -9.29 9.29 -16.49
C THR A 229 -8.22 9.74 -15.49
N TYR A 230 -6.95 9.39 -15.74
CA TYR A 230 -5.82 9.90 -14.92
C TYR A 230 -5.78 11.44 -14.83
N ARG A 231 -6.23 12.13 -15.88
CA ARG A 231 -6.29 13.59 -15.90
C ARG A 231 -7.36 14.11 -14.94
N GLU A 232 -8.57 13.57 -15.01
CA GLU A 232 -9.67 13.96 -14.11
C GLU A 232 -9.37 13.63 -12.66
N LEU A 233 -8.76 12.45 -12.40
CA LEU A 233 -8.33 12.06 -11.06
C LEU A 233 -7.35 13.07 -10.48
N ARG A 234 -6.37 13.53 -11.26
CA ARG A 234 -5.42 14.54 -10.81
C ARG A 234 -6.11 15.84 -10.42
N GLU A 235 -7.05 16.32 -11.23
CA GLU A 235 -7.81 17.53 -10.90
C GLU A 235 -8.63 17.38 -9.62
N LEU A 236 -9.29 16.23 -9.41
CA LEU A 236 -10.03 15.96 -8.17
C LEU A 236 -9.09 15.85 -6.95
N ALA A 237 -7.93 15.20 -7.10
CA ALA A 237 -6.95 15.07 -6.04
C ALA A 237 -6.37 16.44 -5.60
N TYR A 238 -6.12 17.34 -6.54
CA TYR A 238 -5.69 18.71 -6.28
C TYR A 238 -6.70 19.48 -5.41
N MET A 239 -7.98 19.22 -5.62
CA MET A 239 -9.08 19.85 -4.89
C MET A 239 -9.44 19.12 -3.58
N GLY A 240 -8.70 18.07 -3.20
CA GLY A 240 -8.82 17.42 -1.89
C GLY A 240 -9.52 16.07 -1.87
N ALA A 241 -9.82 15.47 -3.01
CA ALA A 241 -10.25 14.07 -3.08
C ALA A 241 -9.03 13.15 -2.86
N THR A 242 -8.89 12.57 -1.67
CA THR A 242 -7.69 11.82 -1.24
C THR A 242 -7.94 10.32 -1.17
N VAL A 243 -8.22 9.66 -2.28
CA VAL A 243 -8.31 8.18 -2.31
C VAL A 243 -7.00 7.54 -2.75
N LEU A 244 -6.26 8.17 -3.67
CA LEU A 244 -5.00 7.67 -4.19
C LEU A 244 -4.01 8.82 -4.39
N HIS A 245 -2.74 8.63 -4.00
CA HIS A 245 -1.70 9.63 -4.19
C HIS A 245 -1.22 9.64 -5.65
N GLU A 246 -0.91 10.83 -6.19
CA GLU A 246 -0.50 11.00 -7.61
C GLU A 246 0.75 10.17 -7.95
N ASP A 247 1.74 10.10 -7.05
CA ASP A 247 2.97 9.33 -7.25
C ASP A 247 2.70 7.83 -7.44
N ALA A 248 1.62 7.31 -6.84
CA ALA A 248 1.22 5.91 -6.97
C ALA A 248 0.69 5.56 -8.38
N ILE A 249 0.34 6.56 -9.16
CA ILE A 249 -0.25 6.37 -10.49
C ILE A 249 0.83 6.32 -11.57
N PHE A 250 1.95 7.01 -11.34
CA PHE A 250 2.96 7.26 -12.37
C PHE A 250 3.51 5.99 -13.06
N PRO A 251 3.92 4.91 -12.33
CA PRO A 251 4.46 3.72 -12.97
C PRO A 251 3.47 3.01 -13.91
N VAL A 252 2.21 2.85 -13.50
CA VAL A 252 1.17 2.15 -14.29
C VAL A 252 0.63 3.02 -15.43
N ARG A 253 0.58 4.34 -15.25
CA ARG A 253 0.13 5.28 -16.28
C ARG A 253 1.04 5.23 -17.51
N GLN A 254 2.35 5.12 -17.32
CA GLN A 254 3.31 5.02 -18.41
C GLN A 254 3.09 3.78 -19.29
N GLU A 255 2.66 2.68 -18.67
CA GLU A 255 2.42 1.41 -19.35
C GLU A 255 0.96 1.25 -19.82
N GLY A 256 0.09 2.22 -19.52
CA GLY A 256 -1.33 2.15 -19.85
C GLY A 256 -2.11 1.10 -19.05
N ILE A 257 -1.58 0.63 -17.93
CA ILE A 257 -2.22 -0.37 -17.07
C ILE A 257 -3.36 0.32 -16.30
N PRO A 258 -4.62 -0.14 -16.44
CA PRO A 258 -5.73 0.42 -15.68
C PRO A 258 -5.62 0.09 -14.18
N ILE A 259 -6.10 1.04 -13.35
CA ILE A 259 -6.24 0.82 -11.91
C ILE A 259 -7.72 0.61 -11.59
N ASN A 260 -8.04 -0.35 -10.73
CA ASN A 260 -9.38 -0.52 -10.19
C ASN A 260 -9.36 -0.34 -8.66
N ILE A 261 -10.04 0.68 -8.17
CA ILE A 261 -10.19 0.93 -6.72
C ILE A 261 -11.38 0.13 -6.22
N ARG A 262 -11.15 -0.76 -5.26
CA ARG A 262 -12.15 -1.72 -4.78
C ARG A 262 -12.26 -1.75 -3.26
N ASN A 263 -13.42 -2.17 -2.78
CA ASN A 263 -13.72 -2.26 -1.35
C ASN A 263 -13.53 -3.70 -0.83
N THR A 264 -12.64 -3.89 0.13
CA THR A 264 -12.42 -5.19 0.78
C THR A 264 -13.65 -5.68 1.56
N ASN A 265 -14.48 -4.76 2.04
CA ASN A 265 -15.69 -5.07 2.81
C ASN A 265 -16.95 -5.24 1.94
N ALA A 266 -16.88 -4.86 0.66
CA ALA A 266 -17.94 -5.04 -0.34
C ALA A 266 -17.26 -5.48 -1.67
N PRO A 267 -16.69 -6.69 -1.73
CA PRO A 267 -15.92 -7.15 -2.89
C PRO A 267 -16.75 -7.36 -4.15
N GLU A 268 -18.06 -7.38 -4.05
CA GLU A 268 -19.04 -7.41 -5.15
C GLU A 268 -19.17 -6.06 -5.85
N ASP A 269 -18.83 -4.95 -5.20
CA ASP A 269 -18.88 -3.63 -5.82
C ASP A 269 -17.83 -3.52 -6.92
N ASN A 270 -18.22 -2.97 -8.08
CA ASN A 270 -17.31 -2.79 -9.21
C ASN A 270 -16.19 -1.78 -8.95
N GLY A 271 -16.39 -0.88 -7.98
CA GLY A 271 -15.46 0.18 -7.64
C GLY A 271 -15.30 1.21 -8.75
N THR A 272 -14.19 1.94 -8.73
CA THR A 272 -13.87 2.94 -9.76
C THR A 272 -12.69 2.48 -10.61
N TRP A 273 -12.84 2.55 -11.94
CA TRP A 273 -11.77 2.33 -12.90
C TRP A 273 -11.05 3.63 -13.22
N ILE A 274 -9.73 3.63 -13.13
CA ILE A 274 -8.86 4.74 -13.55
C ILE A 274 -8.13 4.31 -14.81
N VAL A 275 -8.32 5.04 -15.89
CA VAL A 275 -7.83 4.69 -17.23
C VAL A 275 -7.10 5.85 -17.90
N GLY A 276 -6.30 5.56 -18.94
CA GLY A 276 -5.59 6.59 -19.71
C GLY A 276 -6.55 7.48 -20.51
N SER A 277 -7.53 6.84 -21.14
CA SER A 277 -8.59 7.51 -21.91
C SER A 277 -9.82 6.61 -21.94
N THR A 278 -10.99 7.19 -22.13
CA THR A 278 -12.23 6.46 -22.27
C THR A 278 -13.09 7.05 -23.39
N CYS A 279 -13.73 6.17 -24.16
CA CYS A 279 -14.78 6.53 -25.12
C CYS A 279 -16.18 6.41 -24.49
N GLN A 280 -16.28 5.90 -23.26
CA GLN A 280 -17.55 5.81 -22.55
C GLN A 280 -18.04 7.21 -22.21
N LYS A 281 -19.27 7.52 -22.63
CA LYS A 281 -19.94 8.75 -22.18
C LYS A 281 -20.32 8.59 -20.72
N SER A 282 -19.86 9.55 -19.89
CA SER A 282 -20.34 9.63 -18.52
C SER A 282 -21.87 9.75 -18.48
N LYS A 283 -22.49 9.10 -17.51
CA LYS A 283 -23.91 9.27 -17.20
C LYS A 283 -24.23 10.73 -16.80
N TYR A 284 -23.25 11.42 -16.26
CA TYR A 284 -23.36 12.79 -15.77
C TYR A 284 -22.54 13.76 -16.62
N VAL A 285 -22.97 15.04 -16.62
CA VAL A 285 -22.28 16.12 -17.34
C VAL A 285 -20.90 16.42 -16.73
N ILE A 286 -20.71 16.10 -15.46
CA ILE A 286 -19.47 16.28 -14.71
C ILE A 286 -19.02 14.95 -14.12
N THR A 287 -17.71 14.73 -14.04
CA THR A 287 -17.14 13.52 -13.45
C THR A 287 -17.21 13.54 -11.92
N GLY A 288 -16.98 14.69 -11.31
CA GLY A 288 -17.03 14.85 -9.86
C GLY A 288 -16.79 16.29 -9.43
N ILE A 289 -17.09 16.56 -8.16
CA ILE A 289 -16.87 17.86 -7.51
C ILE A 289 -16.07 17.62 -6.25
N ALA A 290 -14.89 18.23 -6.16
CA ALA A 290 -14.09 18.28 -4.94
C ALA A 290 -13.85 19.74 -4.56
N GLY A 291 -13.78 20.02 -3.25
CA GLY A 291 -13.55 21.38 -2.74
C GLY A 291 -12.86 21.36 -1.39
N LYS A 292 -11.99 22.34 -1.18
CA LYS A 292 -11.31 22.56 0.09
C LYS A 292 -11.45 24.02 0.49
N LYS A 293 -11.74 24.27 1.77
CA LYS A 293 -11.78 25.62 2.33
C LYS A 293 -10.41 26.07 2.84
N GLY A 294 -10.22 27.39 3.02
CA GLY A 294 -9.02 27.94 3.67
C GLY A 294 -7.88 28.27 2.69
N PHE A 295 -8.17 28.46 1.40
CA PHE A 295 -7.19 28.99 0.45
C PHE A 295 -7.02 30.51 0.62
N CYS A 296 -5.79 30.98 0.44
CA CYS A 296 -5.48 32.39 0.18
C CYS A 296 -4.77 32.50 -1.18
N SER A 297 -4.99 33.59 -1.88
CA SER A 297 -4.29 33.93 -3.14
C SER A 297 -3.18 34.94 -2.82
N VAL A 298 -1.97 34.64 -3.31
CA VAL A 298 -0.84 35.57 -3.26
C VAL A 298 -0.46 35.89 -4.70
N ASN A 299 -0.67 37.14 -5.09
CA ASN A 299 -0.23 37.64 -6.39
C ASN A 299 1.17 38.24 -6.23
N ILE A 300 2.12 37.74 -6.99
CA ILE A 300 3.47 38.28 -7.07
C ILE A 300 3.61 38.93 -8.47
N GLU A 301 3.76 40.25 -8.48
CA GLU A 301 4.12 40.94 -9.70
C GLU A 301 5.64 40.79 -9.92
N LYS A 302 6.01 40.46 -11.14
CA LYS A 302 7.40 40.28 -11.51
C LYS A 302 7.79 41.56 -12.29
N ASP A 303 8.63 42.39 -11.65
CA ASP A 303 9.23 43.59 -12.30
C ASP A 303 10.25 43.21 -13.37
#